data_23d4f8f134892b2bb74f2019c745cc77
#
_entry.id   23d4f8f134892b2bb74f2019c745cc77
#
_cell.length_a   1.000
_cell.length_b   1.000
_cell.length_c   1.000
_cell.angle_alpha   90.00
_cell.angle_beta   90.00
_cell.angle_gamma   90.00
#
_symmetry.space_group_name_H-M   'P 1'
#
loop_
_entity.id
_entity.type
_entity.pdbx_description
1 polymer ?
#
loop_
_entity_poly.entity_id
_entity_poly.type
_entity_poly.pdbx_seq_one_letter_code
_entity_poly.pdbx_strand_id
1 'polypeptide(L)'
;MINYKPMKRKVLTVCLGALVLAVAAIAVYRFGVRKSIPDASKDEQLAIILERNGCLVCHSADADLPFYSNFPIIGPQMSSHIRSGIRFFDLGEQMDDISSMSEAALSKLDHAVSYSTMPIHSYRMVHWGSGLSKAEKSLIAGWIEEKRGHSEPIWPIDRSVDYDEAKAELGERMFNDTRLSLDGTISCATCHVLENGGADHADERVSEGIYGLKGGVNAPTVYNAEYNIRQFWNGRAADLVEQAAGPATNPVEMGDQSLEDEVARLSKDKSLVAEFEHLYPAEGLTGQTLCHAIAEFERTLITPDSRFDLYLEGDQTVLSEQEKKGYEAFKKNSCAACHFGAAVGGRSFEYVDVYGDYFADRTPDIEYNADDEGLKGFSMKDEDLHRYKVPVLRNVALTAPYFHDGSFQTLDEAVKAMGRYELGKSLSDKEVGLIVSFLNTLTGANPHLIAEE
;
A
#
# COMPACT_ATOMS: atom_id res chain seq x y z
N MET A 1 40.32 60.09 -30.76
CA MET A 1 39.69 59.31 -29.68
C MET A 1 38.22 59.18 -30.00
N ILE A 2 37.78 58.03 -30.50
CA ILE A 2 36.38 57.80 -30.88
C ILE A 2 35.60 57.43 -29.58
N ASN A 3 34.60 58.25 -29.27
CA ASN A 3 33.81 58.20 -28.03
C ASN A 3 32.82 57.04 -28.08
N TYR A 4 33.18 55.84 -27.57
CA TYR A 4 32.42 54.59 -27.61
C TYR A 4 31.35 54.45 -26.47
N LYS A 5 31.17 55.46 -25.61
CA LYS A 5 30.31 55.40 -24.42
C LYS A 5 28.78 55.49 -24.65
N PRO A 6 28.21 56.22 -25.62
CA PRO A 6 26.75 56.38 -25.70
C PRO A 6 26.02 55.16 -26.30
N MET A 7 26.68 54.40 -27.18
CA MET A 7 26.03 53.27 -27.85
C MET A 7 25.84 52.05 -26.91
N LYS A 8 26.79 51.74 -26.03
CA LYS A 8 26.69 50.67 -25.03
C LYS A 8 25.54 50.95 -24.02
N ARG A 9 25.35 52.19 -23.62
CA ARG A 9 24.29 52.61 -22.70
C ARG A 9 22.89 52.43 -23.32
N LYS A 10 22.70 52.82 -24.59
CA LYS A 10 21.43 52.65 -25.31
C LYS A 10 21.11 51.15 -25.53
N VAL A 11 22.06 50.32 -25.90
CA VAL A 11 21.89 48.86 -26.05
C VAL A 11 21.51 48.23 -24.72
N LEU A 12 22.21 48.59 -23.64
CA LEU A 12 21.88 48.07 -22.30
C LEU A 12 20.49 48.45 -21.86
N THR A 13 20.04 49.67 -22.10
CA THR A 13 18.69 50.14 -21.76
C THR A 13 17.60 49.42 -22.56
N VAL A 14 17.86 49.17 -23.85
CA VAL A 14 16.91 48.38 -24.69
C VAL A 14 16.84 46.91 -24.23
N CYS A 15 17.97 46.30 -23.93
CA CYS A 15 18.00 44.92 -23.41
C CYS A 15 17.31 44.81 -22.05
N LEU A 16 17.52 45.77 -21.15
CA LEU A 16 16.84 45.81 -19.85
C LEU A 16 15.31 45.99 -20.00
N GLY A 17 14.90 46.90 -20.90
CA GLY A 17 13.48 47.10 -21.23
C GLY A 17 12.83 45.85 -21.82
N ALA A 18 13.49 45.19 -22.75
CA ALA A 18 13.03 43.90 -23.31
C ALA A 18 12.92 42.78 -22.25
N LEU A 19 13.89 42.74 -21.34
CA LEU A 19 13.86 41.77 -20.22
C LEU A 19 12.69 42.05 -19.27
N VAL A 20 12.46 43.30 -18.91
CA VAL A 20 11.34 43.70 -18.05
C VAL A 20 10.00 43.39 -18.72
N LEU A 21 9.85 43.68 -20.03
CA LEU A 21 8.64 43.32 -20.78
C LEU A 21 8.44 41.80 -20.87
N ALA A 22 9.51 41.04 -21.07
CA ALA A 22 9.45 39.56 -21.07
C ALA A 22 9.03 39.02 -19.69
N VAL A 23 9.61 39.55 -18.60
CA VAL A 23 9.24 39.17 -17.23
C VAL A 23 7.78 39.56 -16.93
N ALA A 24 7.34 40.75 -17.35
CA ALA A 24 5.97 41.19 -17.18
C ALA A 24 4.99 40.30 -17.99
N ALA A 25 5.31 39.98 -19.25
CA ALA A 25 4.51 39.08 -20.08
C ALA A 25 4.40 37.68 -19.47
N ILE A 26 5.53 37.13 -18.95
CA ILE A 26 5.59 35.87 -18.22
C ILE A 26 4.72 35.94 -16.97
N ALA A 27 4.79 37.05 -16.21
CA ALA A 27 3.98 37.22 -15.00
C ALA A 27 2.47 37.31 -15.33
N VAL A 28 2.11 38.06 -16.37
CA VAL A 28 0.72 38.14 -16.84
C VAL A 28 0.22 36.77 -17.32
N TYR A 29 1.01 36.06 -18.10
CA TYR A 29 0.67 34.72 -18.56
C TYR A 29 0.51 33.74 -17.37
N ARG A 30 1.45 33.74 -16.44
CA ARG A 30 1.48 32.80 -15.30
C ARG A 30 0.42 33.10 -14.24
N PHE A 31 0.11 34.35 -13.97
CA PHE A 31 -0.76 34.79 -12.89
C PHE A 31 -2.09 35.41 -13.37
N GLY A 32 -2.17 35.87 -14.62
CA GLY A 32 -3.33 36.56 -15.19
C GLY A 32 -4.29 35.63 -15.94
N VAL A 33 -3.80 34.54 -16.51
CA VAL A 33 -4.65 33.57 -17.19
C VAL A 33 -5.29 32.65 -16.16
N ARG A 34 -6.43 33.02 -15.61
CA ARG A 34 -7.24 32.19 -14.73
C ARG A 34 -7.84 31.04 -15.55
N LYS A 35 -7.49 29.81 -15.24
CA LYS A 35 -8.16 28.63 -15.80
C LYS A 35 -9.58 28.56 -15.23
N SER A 36 -10.60 28.72 -16.09
CA SER A 36 -11.98 28.49 -15.70
C SER A 36 -12.25 27.03 -15.44
N ILE A 37 -13.09 26.74 -14.47
CA ILE A 37 -13.63 25.37 -14.30
C ILE A 37 -14.55 25.11 -15.50
N PRO A 38 -14.42 23.97 -16.21
CA PRO A 38 -15.30 23.61 -17.31
C PRO A 38 -16.77 23.52 -16.86
N ASP A 39 -17.70 23.88 -17.74
CA ASP A 39 -19.13 23.61 -17.53
C ASP A 39 -19.47 22.21 -18.04
N ALA A 40 -19.31 21.21 -17.16
CA ALA A 40 -19.45 19.80 -17.46
C ALA A 40 -19.78 19.01 -16.18
N SER A 41 -20.02 17.71 -16.27
CA SER A 41 -20.16 16.84 -15.09
C SER A 41 -18.88 16.84 -14.25
N LYS A 42 -18.96 16.48 -12.97
CA LYS A 42 -17.79 16.46 -12.08
C LYS A 42 -16.70 15.52 -12.58
N ASP A 43 -17.07 14.35 -13.13
CA ASP A 43 -16.13 13.38 -13.70
C ASP A 43 -15.42 13.96 -14.95
N GLU A 44 -16.16 14.60 -15.86
CA GLU A 44 -15.59 15.29 -17.02
C GLU A 44 -14.73 16.50 -16.61
N GLN A 45 -15.14 17.26 -15.59
CA GLN A 45 -14.34 18.37 -15.05
C GLN A 45 -12.99 17.86 -14.55
N LEU A 46 -12.98 16.72 -13.83
CA LEU A 46 -11.75 16.10 -13.36
C LEU A 46 -10.87 15.67 -14.53
N ALA A 47 -11.42 14.96 -15.52
CA ALA A 47 -10.68 14.53 -16.71
C ALA A 47 -9.98 15.70 -17.39
N ILE A 48 -10.75 16.76 -17.72
CA ILE A 48 -10.23 17.96 -18.38
C ILE A 48 -9.16 18.65 -17.52
N ILE A 49 -9.31 18.69 -16.20
CA ILE A 49 -8.32 19.28 -15.29
C ILE A 49 -7.02 18.49 -15.30
N LEU A 50 -7.08 17.14 -15.25
CA LEU A 50 -5.91 16.28 -15.26
C LEU A 50 -5.16 16.38 -16.59
N GLU A 51 -5.85 16.33 -17.71
CA GLU A 51 -5.27 16.47 -19.06
C GLU A 51 -4.60 17.84 -19.25
N ARG A 52 -5.34 18.95 -19.01
CA ARG A 52 -4.82 20.31 -19.26
C ARG A 52 -3.67 20.71 -18.35
N ASN A 53 -3.51 20.05 -17.21
CA ASN A 53 -2.37 20.24 -16.31
C ASN A 53 -1.19 19.34 -16.64
N GLY A 54 -1.32 18.46 -17.66
CA GLY A 54 -0.26 17.59 -18.17
C GLY A 54 0.04 16.40 -17.26
N CYS A 55 -0.91 15.96 -16.43
CA CYS A 55 -0.71 14.85 -15.52
C CYS A 55 -0.39 13.55 -16.28
N LEU A 56 -1.11 13.30 -17.39
CA LEU A 56 -0.94 12.10 -18.21
C LEU A 56 0.44 11.98 -18.88
N VAL A 57 1.16 13.08 -19.11
CA VAL A 57 2.49 13.06 -19.73
C VAL A 57 3.48 12.16 -18.97
N CYS A 58 3.36 12.08 -17.65
CA CYS A 58 4.22 11.26 -16.81
C CYS A 58 3.47 10.08 -16.15
N HIS A 59 2.14 10.07 -16.20
CA HIS A 59 1.29 9.10 -15.53
C HIS A 59 0.40 8.31 -16.50
N SER A 60 0.85 8.11 -17.73
CA SER A 60 0.22 7.21 -18.70
C SER A 60 1.28 6.60 -19.62
N ALA A 61 1.15 5.31 -19.88
CA ALA A 61 2.00 4.59 -20.83
C ALA A 61 1.80 5.06 -22.27
N ASP A 62 0.57 5.48 -22.61
CA ASP A 62 0.14 5.87 -23.96
C ASP A 62 0.22 7.39 -24.21
N ALA A 63 0.94 8.13 -23.36
CA ALA A 63 1.00 9.60 -23.47
C ALA A 63 1.79 10.06 -24.71
N ASP A 64 1.23 11.01 -25.44
CA ASP A 64 1.96 11.75 -26.48
C ASP A 64 3.07 12.60 -25.86
N LEU A 65 4.32 12.20 -26.07
CA LEU A 65 5.46 12.90 -25.50
C LEU A 65 5.80 14.15 -26.31
N PRO A 66 6.16 15.26 -25.64
CA PRO A 66 6.54 16.49 -26.32
C PRO A 66 7.85 16.31 -27.10
N PHE A 67 8.04 17.09 -28.18
CA PHE A 67 9.17 16.98 -29.10
C PHE A 67 10.56 17.01 -28.44
N TYR A 68 10.70 17.68 -27.32
CA TYR A 68 11.96 17.80 -26.57
C TYR A 68 12.28 16.52 -25.75
N SER A 69 11.39 15.53 -25.67
CA SER A 69 11.64 14.23 -25.06
C SER A 69 12.77 13.46 -25.73
N ASN A 70 13.12 13.83 -26.96
CA ASN A 70 14.22 13.26 -27.71
C ASN A 70 15.56 14.01 -27.54
N PHE A 71 15.60 15.06 -26.73
CA PHE A 71 16.85 15.82 -26.53
C PHE A 71 17.82 15.07 -25.62
N PRO A 72 19.15 15.10 -25.93
CA PRO A 72 20.14 14.23 -25.26
C PRO A 72 20.22 14.34 -23.74
N ILE A 73 19.89 15.50 -23.16
CA ILE A 73 19.93 15.74 -21.70
C ILE A 73 18.52 15.57 -21.08
N ILE A 74 17.51 16.07 -21.76
CA ILE A 74 16.14 16.10 -21.24
C ILE A 74 15.47 14.72 -21.37
N GLY A 75 15.72 14.01 -22.48
CA GLY A 75 15.09 12.72 -22.76
C GLY A 75 15.30 11.67 -21.68
N PRO A 76 16.54 11.36 -21.28
CA PRO A 76 16.82 10.39 -20.24
C PRO A 76 16.16 10.74 -18.89
N GLN A 77 16.22 12.03 -18.50
CA GLN A 77 15.58 12.49 -17.26
C GLN A 77 14.07 12.37 -17.32
N MET A 78 13.47 12.75 -18.45
CA MET A 78 12.02 12.63 -18.67
C MET A 78 11.56 11.17 -18.66
N SER A 79 12.29 10.28 -19.33
CA SER A 79 12.03 8.84 -19.33
C SER A 79 12.09 8.23 -17.92
N SER A 80 13.02 8.69 -17.09
CA SER A 80 13.10 8.29 -15.67
C SER A 80 11.87 8.74 -14.90
N HIS A 81 11.46 10.01 -15.06
CA HIS A 81 10.27 10.53 -14.38
C HIS A 81 8.98 9.82 -14.82
N ILE A 82 8.85 9.51 -16.11
CA ILE A 82 7.69 8.77 -16.66
C ILE A 82 7.64 7.37 -16.05
N ARG A 83 8.77 6.64 -16.05
CA ARG A 83 8.84 5.30 -15.48
C ARG A 83 8.43 5.28 -14.02
N SER A 84 9.02 6.14 -13.19
CA SER A 84 8.65 6.24 -11.77
C SER A 84 7.21 6.75 -11.60
N GLY A 85 6.74 7.65 -12.47
CA GLY A 85 5.38 8.17 -12.46
C GLY A 85 4.34 7.08 -12.68
N ILE A 86 4.52 6.27 -13.74
CA ILE A 86 3.63 5.13 -14.05
C ILE A 86 3.70 4.07 -12.97
N ARG A 87 4.90 3.69 -12.51
CA ARG A 87 5.05 2.69 -11.43
C ARG A 87 4.41 3.13 -10.11
N PHE A 88 4.48 4.41 -9.78
CA PHE A 88 3.81 4.93 -8.59
C PHE A 88 2.30 5.09 -8.79
N PHE A 89 1.86 5.59 -9.95
CA PHE A 89 0.47 5.86 -10.25
C PHE A 89 0.24 5.90 -11.77
N ASP A 90 -0.25 4.83 -12.37
CA ASP A 90 -0.76 4.87 -13.75
C ASP A 90 -2.16 5.50 -13.75
N LEU A 91 -2.19 6.78 -14.07
CA LEU A 91 -3.43 7.54 -14.21
C LEU A 91 -4.12 7.23 -15.54
N GLY A 92 -3.36 6.82 -16.57
CA GLY A 92 -3.91 6.47 -17.88
C GLY A 92 -4.97 5.39 -17.78
N GLU A 93 -4.70 4.32 -17.03
CA GLU A 93 -5.67 3.24 -16.78
C GLU A 93 -6.97 3.74 -16.10
N GLN A 94 -6.89 4.78 -15.29
CA GLN A 94 -8.04 5.34 -14.57
C GLN A 94 -8.88 6.30 -15.43
N MET A 95 -8.32 6.80 -16.54
CA MET A 95 -9.01 7.75 -17.41
C MET A 95 -10.09 7.10 -18.28
N ASP A 96 -10.03 5.77 -18.50
CA ASP A 96 -11.03 5.04 -19.28
C ASP A 96 -12.41 5.08 -18.61
N ASP A 97 -12.45 5.00 -17.28
CA ASP A 97 -13.65 5.20 -16.47
C ASP A 97 -13.32 5.92 -15.15
N ILE A 98 -13.25 7.22 -15.20
CA ILE A 98 -12.99 8.08 -14.02
C ILE A 98 -14.02 7.85 -12.90
N SER A 99 -15.26 7.50 -13.27
CA SER A 99 -16.35 7.32 -12.30
C SER A 99 -16.10 6.14 -11.37
N SER A 100 -15.35 5.13 -11.80
CA SER A 100 -14.97 3.92 -11.07
C SER A 100 -13.52 3.93 -10.56
N MET A 101 -12.88 5.10 -10.47
CA MET A 101 -11.51 5.24 -9.99
C MET A 101 -11.32 4.51 -8.65
N SER A 102 -10.29 3.67 -8.57
CA SER A 102 -10.01 2.85 -7.39
C SER A 102 -9.63 3.70 -6.17
N GLU A 103 -9.85 3.19 -4.95
CA GLU A 103 -9.45 3.88 -3.72
C GLU A 103 -7.93 4.15 -3.68
N ALA A 104 -7.10 3.26 -4.24
CA ALA A 104 -5.67 3.48 -4.41
C ALA A 104 -5.39 4.73 -5.26
N ALA A 105 -6.09 4.87 -6.38
CA ALA A 105 -5.99 6.03 -7.25
C ALA A 105 -6.50 7.31 -6.58
N LEU A 106 -7.64 7.23 -5.86
CA LEU A 106 -8.16 8.35 -5.07
C LEU A 106 -7.15 8.82 -4.02
N SER A 107 -6.50 7.91 -3.30
CA SER A 107 -5.53 8.25 -2.26
C SER A 107 -4.25 8.88 -2.82
N LYS A 108 -3.76 8.41 -3.97
CA LYS A 108 -2.62 9.01 -4.66
C LYS A 108 -2.94 10.41 -5.21
N LEU A 109 -4.14 10.58 -5.77
CA LEU A 109 -4.61 11.87 -6.25
C LEU A 109 -4.83 12.87 -5.10
N ASP A 110 -5.45 12.42 -4.01
CA ASP A 110 -5.65 13.20 -2.78
C ASP A 110 -4.31 13.72 -2.24
N HIS A 111 -3.31 12.84 -2.10
CA HIS A 111 -1.98 13.26 -1.68
C HIS A 111 -1.39 14.33 -2.59
N ALA A 112 -1.47 14.15 -3.92
CA ALA A 112 -0.94 15.10 -4.89
C ALA A 112 -1.58 16.48 -4.77
N VAL A 113 -2.89 16.53 -4.52
CA VAL A 113 -3.68 17.76 -4.37
C VAL A 113 -3.44 18.43 -3.02
N SER A 114 -3.56 17.67 -1.93
CA SER A 114 -3.48 18.17 -0.55
C SER A 114 -2.09 18.71 -0.24
N TYR A 115 -1.03 18.04 -0.66
CA TYR A 115 0.35 18.45 -0.40
C TYR A 115 1.01 19.18 -1.56
N SER A 116 0.30 19.39 -2.69
CA SER A 116 0.83 20.07 -3.87
C SER A 116 2.14 19.47 -4.40
N THR A 117 2.28 18.17 -4.32
CA THR A 117 3.49 17.44 -4.75
C THR A 117 3.60 17.35 -6.27
N MET A 118 2.47 17.43 -6.97
CA MET A 118 2.39 17.36 -8.44
C MET A 118 1.77 18.65 -9.03
N PRO A 119 2.18 19.04 -10.24
CA PRO A 119 3.37 18.56 -10.99
C PRO A 119 4.67 18.92 -10.28
N ILE A 120 5.72 18.09 -10.48
CA ILE A 120 7.05 18.29 -9.87
C ILE A 120 7.65 19.66 -10.28
N HIS A 121 8.55 20.18 -9.44
CA HIS A 121 9.09 21.54 -9.62
C HIS A 121 9.81 21.71 -10.97
N SER A 122 10.62 20.76 -11.42
CA SER A 122 11.31 20.79 -12.72
C SER A 122 10.34 20.90 -13.90
N TYR A 123 9.22 20.18 -13.87
CA TYR A 123 8.18 20.28 -14.88
C TYR A 123 7.53 21.65 -14.90
N ARG A 124 7.18 22.21 -13.73
CA ARG A 124 6.56 23.55 -13.60
C ARG A 124 7.45 24.70 -14.05
N MET A 125 8.78 24.54 -13.99
CA MET A 125 9.73 25.55 -14.50
C MET A 125 9.66 25.70 -16.02
N VAL A 126 9.36 24.63 -16.75
CA VAL A 126 9.31 24.58 -18.22
C VAL A 126 7.87 24.78 -18.72
N HIS A 127 6.88 24.23 -18.01
CA HIS A 127 5.46 24.29 -18.37
C HIS A 127 4.73 25.30 -17.49
N TRP A 128 4.84 26.55 -17.86
CA TRP A 128 4.20 27.64 -17.14
C TRP A 128 2.69 27.53 -17.24
N GLY A 129 2.02 27.42 -16.12
CA GLY A 129 0.57 27.19 -16.08
C GLY A 129 0.11 25.74 -15.82
N SER A 130 1.04 24.78 -15.69
CA SER A 130 0.72 23.39 -15.37
C SER A 130 0.38 23.11 -13.89
N GLY A 131 0.28 24.09 -13.03
CA GLY A 131 -0.08 23.90 -11.62
C GLY A 131 -1.57 23.98 -11.38
N LEU A 132 -2.10 23.16 -10.46
CA LEU A 132 -3.49 23.23 -10.04
C LEU A 132 -3.80 24.55 -9.32
N SER A 133 -4.84 25.24 -9.73
CA SER A 133 -5.40 26.41 -9.05
C SER A 133 -6.11 26.00 -7.76
N LYS A 134 -6.38 26.96 -6.85
CA LYS A 134 -7.17 26.66 -5.63
C LYS A 134 -8.55 26.09 -5.96
N ALA A 135 -9.21 26.60 -7.00
CA ALA A 135 -10.52 26.13 -7.42
C ALA A 135 -10.48 24.69 -7.94
N GLU A 136 -9.47 24.35 -8.76
CA GLU A 136 -9.26 22.98 -9.25
C GLU A 136 -8.98 22.01 -8.09
N LYS A 137 -8.13 22.42 -7.13
CA LYS A 137 -7.85 21.59 -5.94
C LYS A 137 -9.10 21.36 -5.10
N SER A 138 -9.91 22.40 -4.85
CA SER A 138 -11.17 22.25 -4.10
C SER A 138 -12.16 21.36 -4.83
N LEU A 139 -12.23 21.42 -6.16
CA LEU A 139 -13.08 20.56 -6.97
C LEU A 139 -12.63 19.11 -6.85
N ILE A 140 -11.32 18.85 -7.04
CA ILE A 140 -10.76 17.48 -6.96
C ILE A 140 -10.96 16.92 -5.55
N ALA A 141 -10.66 17.68 -4.50
CA ALA A 141 -10.85 17.23 -3.12
C ALA A 141 -12.31 16.89 -2.82
N GLY A 142 -13.26 17.75 -3.22
CA GLY A 142 -14.68 17.46 -3.04
C GLY A 142 -15.19 16.29 -3.88
N TRP A 143 -14.61 16.06 -5.05
CA TRP A 143 -14.90 14.89 -5.87
C TRP A 143 -14.40 13.60 -5.22
N ILE A 144 -13.16 13.62 -4.67
CA ILE A 144 -12.56 12.48 -3.95
C ILE A 144 -13.40 12.13 -2.71
N GLU A 145 -13.78 13.12 -1.90
CA GLU A 145 -14.61 12.93 -0.72
C GLU A 145 -15.97 12.30 -1.05
N GLU A 146 -16.60 12.75 -2.15
CA GLU A 146 -17.87 12.18 -2.63
C GLU A 146 -17.72 10.71 -3.06
N LYS A 147 -16.62 10.37 -3.75
CA LYS A 147 -16.37 8.98 -4.22
C LYS A 147 -15.96 8.05 -3.07
N ARG A 148 -15.12 8.52 -2.15
CA ARG A 148 -14.63 7.76 -1.01
C ARG A 148 -15.67 7.59 0.10
N GLY A 149 -16.52 8.58 0.30
CA GLY A 149 -17.44 8.67 1.45
C GLY A 149 -16.74 9.08 2.77
N HIS A 150 -15.44 9.33 2.75
CA HIS A 150 -14.63 9.79 3.88
C HIS A 150 -13.74 10.95 3.47
N SER A 151 -13.55 11.93 4.37
CA SER A 151 -12.67 13.10 4.13
C SER A 151 -11.18 12.77 4.31
N GLU A 152 -10.86 11.76 5.12
CA GLU A 152 -9.49 11.31 5.38
C GLU A 152 -9.20 10.01 4.61
N PRO A 153 -7.93 9.75 4.25
CA PRO A 153 -7.54 8.52 3.56
C PRO A 153 -7.60 7.27 4.45
N ILE A 154 -7.64 7.44 5.78
CA ILE A 154 -7.74 6.38 6.76
C ILE A 154 -8.98 6.64 7.62
N TRP A 155 -9.76 5.60 7.88
CA TRP A 155 -10.94 5.64 8.75
C TRP A 155 -10.90 4.52 9.78
N PRO A 156 -11.71 4.60 10.87
CA PRO A 156 -11.73 3.57 11.90
C PRO A 156 -12.07 2.20 11.32
N ILE A 157 -11.49 1.15 11.90
CA ILE A 157 -11.87 -0.21 11.56
C ILE A 157 -13.19 -0.57 12.23
N ASP A 158 -13.99 -1.38 11.55
CA ASP A 158 -15.27 -1.84 12.10
C ASP A 158 -15.06 -2.67 13.36
N ARG A 159 -15.96 -2.52 14.35
CA ARG A 159 -15.92 -3.30 15.61
C ARG A 159 -16.44 -4.73 15.45
N SER A 160 -17.04 -5.04 14.32
CA SER A 160 -17.52 -6.38 13.99
C SER A 160 -17.54 -6.55 12.48
N VAL A 161 -17.32 -7.76 12.03
CA VAL A 161 -17.55 -8.22 10.66
C VAL A 161 -18.59 -9.33 10.69
N ASP A 162 -19.15 -9.67 9.55
CA ASP A 162 -20.12 -10.75 9.44
C ASP A 162 -19.40 -12.11 9.38
N TYR A 163 -19.75 -13.02 10.28
CA TYR A 163 -19.22 -14.39 10.34
C TYR A 163 -20.22 -15.34 11.05
N ASP A 164 -20.05 -16.64 10.84
CA ASP A 164 -20.82 -17.70 11.52
C ASP A 164 -20.09 -18.12 12.81
N GLU A 165 -20.63 -17.75 13.97
CA GLU A 165 -20.03 -17.98 15.27
C GLU A 165 -19.69 -19.46 15.51
N ALA A 166 -20.61 -20.39 15.21
CA ALA A 166 -20.38 -21.81 15.44
C ALA A 166 -19.29 -22.40 14.52
N LYS A 167 -19.22 -21.89 13.28
CA LYS A 167 -18.14 -22.28 12.36
C LYS A 167 -16.81 -21.64 12.74
N ALA A 168 -16.83 -20.42 13.25
CA ALA A 168 -15.61 -19.76 13.75
C ALA A 168 -15.02 -20.49 14.96
N GLU A 169 -15.86 -20.96 15.92
CA GLU A 169 -15.40 -21.81 17.04
C GLU A 169 -14.75 -23.12 16.58
N LEU A 170 -15.35 -23.76 15.56
CA LEU A 170 -14.72 -24.92 14.92
C LEU A 170 -13.41 -24.55 14.23
N GLY A 171 -13.40 -23.43 13.51
CA GLY A 171 -12.26 -22.87 12.81
C GLY A 171 -11.08 -22.58 13.73
N GLU A 172 -11.32 -22.00 14.91
CA GLU A 172 -10.28 -21.76 15.92
C GLU A 172 -9.58 -23.05 16.34
N ARG A 173 -10.35 -24.11 16.57
CA ARG A 173 -9.75 -25.42 16.90
C ARG A 173 -8.94 -25.99 15.73
N MET A 174 -9.41 -25.81 14.48
CA MET A 174 -8.65 -26.24 13.30
C MET A 174 -7.40 -25.39 13.09
N PHE A 175 -7.46 -24.09 13.30
CA PHE A 175 -6.30 -23.18 13.24
C PHE A 175 -5.17 -23.60 14.20
N ASN A 176 -5.52 -24.21 15.32
CA ASN A 176 -4.58 -24.72 16.33
C ASN A 176 -4.25 -26.22 16.17
N ASP A 177 -4.85 -26.93 15.22
CA ASP A 177 -4.73 -28.39 15.11
C ASP A 177 -3.49 -28.80 14.30
N THR A 178 -2.48 -29.35 14.97
CA THR A 178 -1.27 -29.81 14.31
C THR A 178 -1.49 -31.03 13.39
N ARG A 179 -2.66 -31.70 13.48
CA ARG A 179 -3.01 -32.79 12.55
C ARG A 179 -3.20 -32.28 11.11
N LEU A 180 -3.23 -30.98 10.89
CA LEU A 180 -3.24 -30.38 9.56
C LEU A 180 -1.90 -30.56 8.84
N SER A 181 -0.77 -30.61 9.53
CA SER A 181 0.51 -30.89 8.91
C SER A 181 0.77 -32.40 8.72
N LEU A 182 1.60 -32.73 7.74
CA LEU A 182 1.91 -34.13 7.37
C LEU A 182 2.54 -34.92 8.52
N ASP A 183 3.43 -34.29 9.29
CA ASP A 183 4.14 -34.88 10.41
C ASP A 183 3.46 -34.65 11.77
N GLY A 184 2.38 -33.87 11.82
CA GLY A 184 1.63 -33.56 13.03
C GLY A 184 2.32 -32.57 13.97
N THR A 185 3.25 -31.73 13.47
CA THR A 185 4.03 -30.78 14.30
C THR A 185 3.61 -29.34 14.10
N ILE A 186 3.06 -28.97 12.94
CA ILE A 186 2.75 -27.59 12.55
C ILE A 186 1.24 -27.38 12.48
N SER A 187 0.77 -26.25 13.01
CA SER A 187 -0.57 -25.68 12.82
C SER A 187 -0.47 -24.26 12.31
N CYS A 188 -1.59 -23.61 11.95
CA CYS A 188 -1.58 -22.18 11.58
C CYS A 188 -1.00 -21.33 12.72
N ALA A 189 -1.42 -21.63 13.97
CA ALA A 189 -0.94 -20.94 15.17
C ALA A 189 0.57 -21.10 15.42
N THR A 190 1.25 -22.03 14.78
CA THR A 190 2.71 -22.19 14.90
C THR A 190 3.45 -20.98 14.31
N CYS A 191 3.00 -20.48 13.15
CA CYS A 191 3.60 -19.35 12.44
C CYS A 191 2.79 -18.04 12.60
N HIS A 192 1.57 -18.13 13.14
CA HIS A 192 0.71 -16.97 13.36
C HIS A 192 0.31 -16.90 14.85
N VAL A 193 1.29 -16.44 15.68
CA VAL A 193 1.15 -16.36 17.14
C VAL A 193 0.22 -15.21 17.50
N LEU A 194 -1.03 -15.52 17.83
CA LEU A 194 -2.09 -14.53 18.02
C LEU A 194 -1.79 -13.56 19.17
N GLU A 195 -1.24 -14.05 20.26
CA GLU A 195 -0.88 -13.23 21.44
C GLU A 195 0.09 -12.09 21.10
N ASN A 196 0.89 -12.28 20.05
CA ASN A 196 1.98 -11.38 19.68
C ASN A 196 1.75 -10.70 18.30
N GLY A 197 0.53 -10.42 17.90
CA GLY A 197 0.25 -9.71 16.66
C GLY A 197 -0.05 -10.61 15.46
N GLY A 198 -0.19 -11.92 15.64
CA GLY A 198 -0.64 -12.85 14.59
C GLY A 198 0.38 -13.10 13.48
N ALA A 199 1.66 -12.88 13.76
CA ALA A 199 2.80 -13.17 12.88
C ALA A 199 3.81 -14.07 13.61
N ASP A 200 4.79 -14.59 12.87
CA ASP A 200 5.87 -15.37 13.45
C ASP A 200 6.87 -14.46 14.20
N HIS A 201 7.22 -14.84 15.41
CA HIS A 201 8.19 -14.15 16.27
C HIS A 201 9.49 -14.94 16.46
N ALA A 202 9.77 -15.89 15.54
CA ALA A 202 11.08 -16.53 15.53
C ALA A 202 12.17 -15.45 15.38
N ASP A 203 13.35 -15.67 15.99
CA ASP A 203 14.53 -14.80 15.80
C ASP A 203 15.03 -14.78 14.34
N GLU A 204 14.27 -15.39 13.44
CA GLU A 204 14.58 -15.59 12.03
C GLU A 204 13.64 -14.79 11.14
N ARG A 205 14.12 -14.46 9.94
CA ARG A 205 13.39 -13.64 8.94
C ARG A 205 12.12 -14.31 8.39
N VAL A 206 12.12 -15.66 8.38
CA VAL A 206 11.07 -16.48 7.76
C VAL A 206 10.74 -17.65 8.69
N SER A 207 9.50 -18.10 8.66
CA SER A 207 9.00 -19.18 9.49
C SER A 207 9.64 -20.52 9.14
N GLU A 208 9.71 -21.39 10.17
CA GLU A 208 10.15 -22.77 10.06
C GLU A 208 8.92 -23.69 10.02
N GLY A 209 8.77 -24.45 8.95
CA GLY A 209 7.71 -25.43 8.78
C GLY A 209 8.15 -26.84 9.17
N ILE A 210 7.50 -27.86 8.57
CA ILE A 210 7.80 -29.26 8.86
C ILE A 210 9.28 -29.60 8.65
N TYR A 211 9.81 -30.51 9.44
CA TYR A 211 11.19 -31.01 9.37
C TYR A 211 12.26 -29.90 9.49
N GLY A 212 11.93 -28.73 10.01
CA GLY A 212 12.84 -27.60 10.10
C GLY A 212 13.10 -26.90 8.76
N LEU A 213 12.24 -27.07 7.77
CA LEU A 213 12.35 -26.40 6.48
C LEU A 213 11.88 -24.95 6.60
N LYS A 214 12.57 -24.04 5.92
CA LYS A 214 12.28 -22.61 6.00
C LYS A 214 11.45 -22.14 4.83
N GLY A 215 10.44 -21.29 5.11
CA GLY A 215 9.65 -20.61 4.12
C GLY A 215 10.47 -19.64 3.26
N GLY A 216 9.90 -19.20 2.13
CA GLY A 216 10.52 -18.22 1.24
C GLY A 216 10.26 -16.76 1.65
N VAL A 217 9.21 -16.53 2.45
CA VAL A 217 8.75 -15.19 2.86
C VAL A 217 8.46 -15.12 4.35
N ASN A 218 8.50 -13.89 4.87
CA ASN A 218 8.05 -13.56 6.21
C ASN A 218 6.54 -13.82 6.33
N ALA A 219 6.09 -14.47 7.41
CA ALA A 219 4.68 -14.70 7.68
C ALA A 219 3.96 -13.38 7.98
N PRO A 220 3.01 -12.95 7.13
CA PRO A 220 2.25 -11.74 7.41
C PRO A 220 1.29 -11.97 8.58
N THR A 221 0.90 -10.91 9.28
CA THR A 221 -0.13 -11.02 10.30
C THR A 221 -1.46 -11.55 9.74
N VAL A 222 -2.12 -12.43 10.49
CA VAL A 222 -3.51 -12.86 10.24
C VAL A 222 -4.53 -11.86 10.76
N TYR A 223 -4.13 -10.94 11.66
CA TYR A 223 -5.02 -9.89 12.11
C TYR A 223 -5.41 -8.94 10.98
N ASN A 224 -6.71 -8.65 10.92
CA ASN A 224 -7.31 -7.79 9.90
C ASN A 224 -7.16 -8.31 8.46
N ALA A 225 -6.85 -9.59 8.27
CA ALA A 225 -6.68 -10.20 6.94
C ALA A 225 -7.97 -10.19 6.11
N GLU A 226 -9.15 -10.13 6.73
CA GLU A 226 -10.46 -9.95 6.06
C GLU A 226 -10.53 -8.66 5.22
N TYR A 227 -9.77 -7.61 5.59
CA TYR A 227 -9.74 -6.36 4.83
C TYR A 227 -8.80 -6.40 3.61
N ASN A 228 -8.04 -7.46 3.42
CA ASN A 228 -7.17 -7.60 2.25
C ASN A 228 -7.97 -7.84 0.97
N ILE A 229 -7.58 -7.17 -0.11
CA ILE A 229 -8.18 -7.37 -1.44
C ILE A 229 -7.90 -8.77 -2.00
N ARG A 230 -6.80 -9.39 -1.61
CA ARG A 230 -6.36 -10.76 -1.87
C ARG A 230 -5.41 -11.20 -0.77
N GLN A 231 -5.16 -12.51 -0.62
CA GLN A 231 -4.29 -13.03 0.41
C GLN A 231 -2.89 -13.39 -0.15
N PHE A 232 -1.93 -13.60 0.77
CA PHE A 232 -0.48 -13.70 0.53
C PHE A 232 0.16 -12.38 0.05
N TRP A 233 1.50 -12.31 0.08
CA TRP A 233 2.26 -11.17 -0.41
C TRP A 233 2.05 -10.91 -1.91
N ASN A 234 1.99 -11.99 -2.70
CA ASN A 234 1.81 -11.93 -4.16
C ASN A 234 0.35 -11.98 -4.62
N GLY A 235 -0.62 -12.06 -3.70
CA GLY A 235 -2.04 -12.03 -4.03
C GLY A 235 -2.59 -13.29 -4.69
N ARG A 236 -1.89 -14.44 -4.59
CA ARG A 236 -2.28 -15.68 -5.29
C ARG A 236 -3.61 -16.26 -4.83
N ALA A 237 -4.07 -16.01 -3.60
CA ALA A 237 -5.39 -16.44 -3.13
C ALA A 237 -6.39 -15.28 -3.15
N ALA A 238 -7.62 -15.55 -3.61
CA ALA A 238 -8.67 -14.55 -3.76
C ALA A 238 -9.26 -14.10 -2.42
N ASP A 239 -9.36 -15.01 -1.46
CA ASP A 239 -9.97 -14.80 -0.15
C ASP A 239 -9.30 -15.68 0.93
N LEU A 240 -9.82 -15.62 2.16
CA LEU A 240 -9.32 -16.41 3.28
C LEU A 240 -9.56 -17.92 3.10
N VAL A 241 -10.63 -18.32 2.42
CA VAL A 241 -10.93 -19.75 2.19
C VAL A 241 -9.90 -20.36 1.24
N GLU A 242 -9.58 -19.66 0.15
CA GLU A 242 -8.55 -20.10 -0.79
C GLU A 242 -7.15 -20.03 -0.14
N GLN A 243 -6.90 -19.03 0.72
CA GLN A 243 -5.64 -18.91 1.44
C GLN A 243 -5.39 -20.10 2.36
N ALA A 244 -6.40 -20.54 3.13
CA ALA A 244 -6.27 -21.63 4.11
C ALA A 244 -5.83 -22.96 3.47
N ALA A 245 -6.11 -23.18 2.18
CA ALA A 245 -5.66 -24.34 1.44
C ALA A 245 -4.17 -24.30 1.07
N GLY A 246 -3.55 -23.11 1.03
CA GLY A 246 -2.18 -22.91 0.56
C GLY A 246 -1.12 -23.62 1.40
N PRO A 247 -1.06 -23.40 2.72
CA PRO A 247 -0.07 -24.01 3.61
C PRO A 247 -0.08 -25.55 3.61
N ALA A 248 -1.27 -26.16 3.51
CA ALA A 248 -1.44 -27.61 3.45
C ALA A 248 -0.69 -28.26 2.29
N THR A 249 -0.72 -27.60 1.14
CA THR A 249 -0.11 -28.10 -0.11
C THR A 249 1.34 -27.62 -0.29
N ASN A 250 1.86 -26.80 0.62
CA ASN A 250 3.22 -26.28 0.54
C ASN A 250 4.23 -27.26 1.18
N PRO A 251 5.22 -27.77 0.41
CA PRO A 251 6.18 -28.76 0.90
C PRO A 251 7.06 -28.29 2.05
N VAL A 252 7.26 -26.97 2.20
CA VAL A 252 8.11 -26.41 3.26
C VAL A 252 7.31 -25.91 4.46
N GLU A 253 5.98 -25.79 4.35
CA GLU A 253 5.10 -25.32 5.43
C GLU A 253 4.47 -26.52 6.14
N MET A 254 3.43 -27.17 5.56
CA MET A 254 2.70 -28.29 6.17
C MET A 254 2.90 -29.63 5.48
N GLY A 255 3.57 -29.69 4.27
CA GLY A 255 4.13 -30.94 3.80
C GLY A 255 3.64 -31.53 2.49
N ASP A 256 3.38 -30.72 1.47
CA ASP A 256 3.08 -31.19 0.09
C ASP A 256 2.05 -32.34 0.06
N GLN A 257 0.92 -32.12 0.68
CA GLN A 257 -0.19 -33.05 0.77
C GLN A 257 -1.44 -32.47 0.11
N SER A 258 -2.38 -33.32 -0.25
CA SER A 258 -3.69 -32.85 -0.70
C SER A 258 -4.60 -32.53 0.50
N LEU A 259 -5.61 -31.69 0.30
CA LEU A 259 -6.65 -31.47 1.32
C LEU A 259 -7.42 -32.75 1.63
N GLU A 260 -7.52 -33.69 0.68
CA GLU A 260 -8.11 -35.01 0.88
C GLU A 260 -7.31 -35.87 1.87
N ASP A 261 -5.98 -35.77 1.88
CA ASP A 261 -5.11 -36.45 2.84
C ASP A 261 -5.32 -35.90 4.27
N GLU A 262 -5.47 -34.59 4.41
CA GLU A 262 -5.84 -33.96 5.69
C GLU A 262 -7.19 -34.43 6.18
N VAL A 263 -8.20 -34.36 5.32
CA VAL A 263 -9.55 -34.84 5.62
C VAL A 263 -9.57 -36.30 6.02
N ALA A 264 -8.81 -37.16 5.29
CA ALA A 264 -8.70 -38.57 5.64
C ALA A 264 -8.05 -38.79 7.02
N ARG A 265 -7.11 -37.94 7.42
CA ARG A 265 -6.46 -37.96 8.73
C ARG A 265 -7.42 -37.51 9.83
N LEU A 266 -8.13 -36.37 9.63
CA LEU A 266 -9.10 -35.82 10.56
C LEU A 266 -10.35 -36.70 10.71
N SER A 267 -10.76 -37.43 9.65
CA SER A 267 -11.93 -38.33 9.64
C SER A 267 -11.82 -39.54 10.59
N LYS A 268 -10.64 -39.78 11.16
CA LYS A 268 -10.46 -40.78 12.24
C LYS A 268 -11.12 -40.34 13.54
N ASP A 269 -11.31 -39.03 13.72
CA ASP A 269 -12.01 -38.44 14.84
C ASP A 269 -13.52 -38.34 14.53
N LYS A 270 -14.29 -39.27 15.05
CA LYS A 270 -15.73 -39.34 14.78
C LYS A 270 -16.53 -38.22 15.39
N SER A 271 -16.06 -37.59 16.47
CA SER A 271 -16.72 -36.42 17.06
C SER A 271 -16.55 -35.19 16.18
N LEU A 272 -15.35 -34.99 15.62
CA LEU A 272 -15.09 -33.94 14.67
C LEU A 272 -15.90 -34.09 13.38
N VAL A 273 -15.98 -35.32 12.84
CA VAL A 273 -16.82 -35.60 11.65
C VAL A 273 -18.29 -35.25 11.92
N ALA A 274 -18.86 -35.68 13.04
CA ALA A 274 -20.26 -35.38 13.40
C ALA A 274 -20.50 -33.86 13.57
N GLU A 275 -19.52 -33.12 14.05
CA GLU A 275 -19.61 -31.67 14.17
C GLU A 275 -19.58 -30.98 12.81
N PHE A 276 -18.71 -31.38 11.90
CA PHE A 276 -18.73 -30.89 10.52
C PHE A 276 -20.05 -31.24 9.82
N GLU A 277 -20.57 -32.46 9.98
CA GLU A 277 -21.89 -32.84 9.44
C GLU A 277 -23.03 -31.98 10.01
N HIS A 278 -22.93 -31.56 11.26
CA HIS A 278 -23.92 -30.68 11.89
C HIS A 278 -23.85 -29.25 11.31
N LEU A 279 -22.66 -28.68 11.19
CA LEU A 279 -22.44 -27.28 10.74
C LEU A 279 -22.48 -27.14 9.21
N TYR A 280 -22.17 -28.21 8.50
CA TYR A 280 -22.16 -28.29 7.04
C TYR A 280 -23.00 -29.51 6.57
N PRO A 281 -24.34 -29.46 6.71
CA PRO A 281 -25.20 -30.65 6.54
C PRO A 281 -25.25 -31.20 5.12
N ALA A 282 -24.87 -30.41 4.11
CA ALA A 282 -24.83 -30.85 2.71
C ALA A 282 -23.48 -31.49 2.35
N GLU A 283 -22.37 -30.98 2.87
CA GLU A 283 -21.01 -31.32 2.45
C GLU A 283 -20.26 -32.17 3.49
N GLY A 284 -20.60 -32.02 4.79
CA GLY A 284 -19.86 -32.64 5.90
C GLY A 284 -18.40 -32.17 5.98
N LEU A 285 -17.50 -33.04 6.43
CA LEU A 285 -16.05 -32.77 6.47
C LEU A 285 -15.43 -32.97 5.09
N THR A 286 -15.06 -31.89 4.46
CA THR A 286 -14.31 -31.83 3.19
C THR A 286 -13.17 -30.81 3.31
N GLY A 287 -12.21 -30.81 2.38
CA GLY A 287 -11.16 -29.78 2.35
C GLY A 287 -11.72 -28.36 2.26
N GLN A 288 -12.79 -28.18 1.49
CA GLN A 288 -13.44 -26.86 1.35
C GLN A 288 -14.12 -26.40 2.65
N THR A 289 -14.85 -27.29 3.34
CA THR A 289 -15.52 -26.93 4.62
C THR A 289 -14.51 -26.73 5.74
N LEU A 290 -13.39 -27.46 5.72
CA LEU A 290 -12.25 -27.25 6.62
C LEU A 290 -11.66 -25.84 6.44
N CYS A 291 -11.29 -25.49 5.22
CA CYS A 291 -10.77 -24.15 4.91
C CYS A 291 -11.79 -23.04 5.21
N HIS A 292 -13.08 -23.29 4.94
CA HIS A 292 -14.14 -22.34 5.26
C HIS A 292 -14.29 -22.12 6.78
N ALA A 293 -14.19 -23.15 7.60
CA ALA A 293 -14.23 -23.01 9.06
C ALA A 293 -13.04 -22.19 9.56
N ILE A 294 -11.83 -22.44 9.05
CA ILE A 294 -10.63 -21.65 9.38
C ILE A 294 -10.85 -20.19 8.99
N ALA A 295 -11.37 -19.91 7.78
CA ALA A 295 -11.64 -18.57 7.31
C ALA A 295 -12.69 -17.84 8.18
N GLU A 296 -13.72 -18.53 8.67
CA GLU A 296 -14.70 -17.95 9.62
C GLU A 296 -14.03 -17.52 10.92
N PHE A 297 -13.08 -18.30 11.43
CA PHE A 297 -12.28 -17.89 12.58
C PHE A 297 -11.40 -16.69 12.27
N GLU A 298 -10.68 -16.70 11.14
CA GLU A 298 -9.80 -15.58 10.77
C GLU A 298 -10.57 -14.26 10.60
N ARG A 299 -11.85 -14.29 10.21
CA ARG A 299 -12.73 -13.11 10.20
C ARG A 299 -12.92 -12.49 11.58
N THR A 300 -12.89 -13.29 12.64
CA THR A 300 -12.97 -12.77 14.02
C THR A 300 -11.72 -12.02 14.45
N LEU A 301 -10.60 -12.20 13.74
CA LEU A 301 -9.30 -11.63 14.06
C LEU A 301 -9.19 -10.16 13.59
N ILE A 302 -10.15 -9.33 13.92
CA ILE A 302 -10.10 -7.89 13.73
C ILE A 302 -9.63 -7.19 15.00
N THR A 303 -8.97 -6.04 14.86
CA THR A 303 -8.42 -5.29 16.00
C THR A 303 -8.92 -3.85 16.01
N PRO A 304 -10.20 -3.61 16.37
CA PRO A 304 -10.76 -2.28 16.55
C PRO A 304 -10.20 -1.59 17.80
N ASP A 305 -10.71 -0.38 18.04
CA ASP A 305 -10.50 0.40 19.25
C ASP A 305 -9.01 0.72 19.54
N SER A 306 -8.17 0.77 18.49
CA SER A 306 -6.83 1.33 18.65
C SER A 306 -6.91 2.79 19.10
N ARG A 307 -5.85 3.31 19.74
CA ARG A 307 -5.80 4.72 20.11
C ARG A 307 -6.01 5.64 18.90
N PHE A 308 -5.59 5.19 17.72
CA PHE A 308 -5.81 5.95 16.50
C PHE A 308 -7.28 5.88 16.03
N ASP A 309 -7.99 4.76 16.22
CA ASP A 309 -9.43 4.69 15.93
C ASP A 309 -10.22 5.67 16.79
N LEU A 310 -9.96 5.68 18.10
CA LEU A 310 -10.60 6.61 19.03
C LEU A 310 -10.33 8.08 18.67
N TYR A 311 -9.12 8.37 18.19
CA TYR A 311 -8.78 9.70 17.68
C TYR A 311 -9.60 10.06 16.43
N LEU A 312 -9.72 9.15 15.47
CA LEU A 312 -10.53 9.35 14.25
C LEU A 312 -12.02 9.50 14.56
N GLU A 313 -12.51 8.84 15.62
CA GLU A 313 -13.88 8.95 16.12
C GLU A 313 -14.12 10.25 16.91
N GLY A 314 -13.08 11.07 17.10
CA GLY A 314 -13.19 12.42 17.68
C GLY A 314 -12.56 12.64 19.06
N ASP A 315 -12.03 11.61 19.72
CA ASP A 315 -11.31 11.77 20.99
C ASP A 315 -9.91 12.32 20.76
N GLN A 316 -9.78 13.64 20.79
CA GLN A 316 -8.52 14.33 20.57
C GLN A 316 -7.51 14.15 21.72
N THR A 317 -7.87 13.51 22.82
CA THR A 317 -7.03 13.39 24.04
C THR A 317 -6.21 12.10 24.07
N VAL A 318 -6.59 11.09 23.28
CA VAL A 318 -5.96 9.76 23.29
C VAL A 318 -4.60 9.72 22.61
N LEU A 319 -4.30 10.68 21.73
CA LEU A 319 -2.99 10.81 21.08
C LEU A 319 -2.21 11.99 21.63
N SER A 320 -0.93 11.78 21.87
CA SER A 320 0.02 12.85 22.16
C SER A 320 0.24 13.76 20.95
N GLU A 321 0.75 14.96 21.18
CA GLU A 321 1.13 15.88 20.09
C GLU A 321 2.23 15.34 19.18
N GLN A 322 3.08 14.42 19.66
CA GLN A 322 4.07 13.74 18.84
C GLN A 322 3.42 12.77 17.89
N GLU A 323 2.49 11.96 18.35
CA GLU A 323 1.75 10.98 17.55
C GLU A 323 0.87 11.64 16.48
N LYS A 324 0.18 12.75 16.82
CA LYS A 324 -0.55 13.58 15.85
C LYS A 324 0.37 14.14 14.77
N LYS A 325 1.56 14.64 15.14
CA LYS A 325 2.58 15.07 14.18
C LYS A 325 3.13 13.89 13.36
N GLY A 326 3.16 12.69 13.94
CA GLY A 326 3.51 11.45 13.26
C GLY A 326 2.51 11.12 12.15
N TYR A 327 1.21 11.20 12.44
CA TYR A 327 0.16 11.02 11.42
C TYR A 327 0.27 12.05 10.29
N GLU A 328 0.49 13.32 10.63
CA GLU A 328 0.72 14.35 9.61
C GLU A 328 2.00 14.09 8.79
N ALA A 329 3.08 13.58 9.41
CA ALA A 329 4.30 13.21 8.70
C ALA A 329 4.05 12.00 7.78
N PHE A 330 3.28 11.00 8.21
CA PHE A 330 2.86 9.85 7.43
C PHE A 330 2.08 10.27 6.18
N LYS A 331 1.06 11.12 6.33
CA LYS A 331 0.31 11.67 5.21
C LYS A 331 1.21 12.51 4.28
N LYS A 332 1.98 13.44 4.82
CA LYS A 332 2.82 14.36 4.04
C LYS A 332 3.91 13.64 3.24
N ASN A 333 4.45 12.54 3.75
CA ASN A 333 5.45 11.75 3.05
C ASN A 333 4.85 10.69 2.10
N SER A 334 3.61 10.80 1.71
CA SER A 334 2.90 9.92 0.77
C SER A 334 2.62 8.50 1.28
N CYS A 335 2.87 8.17 2.54
CA CYS A 335 2.62 6.82 3.06
C CYS A 335 1.14 6.44 2.93
N ALA A 336 0.22 7.37 3.27
CA ALA A 336 -1.21 7.18 3.13
C ALA A 336 -1.71 7.07 1.67
N ALA A 337 -0.85 7.29 0.67
CA ALA A 337 -1.20 7.08 -0.73
C ALA A 337 -1.32 5.59 -1.11
N CYS A 338 -0.64 4.72 -0.36
CA CYS A 338 -0.67 3.26 -0.52
C CYS A 338 -1.24 2.58 0.74
N HIS A 339 -0.91 3.09 1.94
CA HIS A 339 -1.43 2.63 3.22
C HIS A 339 -2.68 3.42 3.63
N PHE A 340 -3.80 3.13 3.01
CA PHE A 340 -5.12 3.77 3.20
C PHE A 340 -6.16 2.77 3.69
N GLY A 341 -7.37 3.26 3.98
CA GLY A 341 -8.51 2.44 4.38
C GLY A 341 -8.53 2.08 5.86
N ALA A 342 -9.52 1.26 6.24
CA ALA A 342 -9.73 0.86 7.63
C ALA A 342 -8.52 0.11 8.22
N ALA A 343 -7.93 -0.82 7.46
CA ALA A 343 -6.79 -1.61 7.92
C ALA A 343 -5.41 -0.92 7.69
N VAL A 344 -5.40 0.33 7.18
CA VAL A 344 -4.16 1.07 6.87
C VAL A 344 -3.27 0.29 5.90
N GLY A 345 -3.86 -0.22 4.82
CA GLY A 345 -3.24 -1.08 3.81
C GLY A 345 -4.16 -2.22 3.38
N GLY A 346 -3.62 -3.25 2.74
CA GLY A 346 -4.34 -4.43 2.27
C GLY A 346 -5.11 -4.24 0.96
N ARG A 347 -5.19 -3.05 0.40
CA ARG A 347 -6.18 -2.67 -0.63
C ARG A 347 -5.60 -2.41 -2.01
N SER A 348 -4.29 -2.52 -2.20
CA SER A 348 -3.63 -2.35 -3.50
C SER A 348 -2.37 -3.21 -3.64
N PHE A 349 -1.85 -3.30 -4.86
CA PHE A 349 -0.55 -3.89 -5.17
C PHE A 349 0.38 -2.80 -5.67
N GLU A 350 1.53 -2.65 -5.01
CA GLU A 350 2.49 -1.60 -5.32
C GLU A 350 3.90 -2.18 -5.54
N TYR A 351 4.72 -1.45 -6.31
CA TYR A 351 6.12 -1.83 -6.52
C TYR A 351 6.98 -1.49 -5.30
N VAL A 352 7.83 -2.39 -4.87
CA VAL A 352 8.75 -2.15 -3.76
C VAL A 352 10.00 -1.35 -4.17
N ASP A 353 10.21 -1.14 -5.47
CA ASP A 353 11.43 -0.58 -6.06
C ASP A 353 11.18 0.56 -7.06
N VAL A 354 10.26 1.48 -6.73
CA VAL A 354 9.88 2.61 -7.61
C VAL A 354 11.06 3.55 -7.91
N TYR A 355 11.88 3.85 -6.90
CA TYR A 355 12.98 4.82 -6.97
C TYR A 355 14.37 4.24 -6.71
N GLY A 356 14.49 2.98 -6.32
CA GLY A 356 15.76 2.31 -6.05
C GLY A 356 15.66 0.81 -6.29
N ASP A 357 16.77 0.16 -6.51
CA ASP A 357 16.81 -1.30 -6.67
C ASP A 357 16.93 -1.96 -5.28
N TYR A 358 15.79 -2.29 -4.70
CA TYR A 358 15.69 -2.93 -3.39
C TYR A 358 16.46 -4.26 -3.36
N PHE A 359 16.29 -5.08 -4.39
CA PHE A 359 16.86 -6.42 -4.44
C PHE A 359 18.37 -6.41 -4.63
N ALA A 360 18.91 -5.43 -5.38
CA ALA A 360 20.36 -5.26 -5.53
C ALA A 360 21.02 -4.68 -4.26
N ASP A 361 20.29 -3.88 -3.49
CA ASP A 361 20.80 -3.22 -2.28
C ASP A 361 20.62 -4.08 -1.00
N ARG A 362 19.84 -5.15 -1.09
CA ARG A 362 19.54 -6.08 0.01
C ARG A 362 20.83 -6.78 0.49
N THR A 363 20.84 -7.24 1.75
CA THR A 363 22.00 -7.94 2.30
C THR A 363 22.33 -9.20 1.51
N PRO A 364 23.64 -9.51 1.28
CA PRO A 364 24.06 -10.61 0.41
C PRO A 364 23.66 -12.02 0.88
N ASP A 365 23.25 -12.18 2.14
CA ASP A 365 22.77 -13.43 2.74
C ASP A 365 21.31 -13.74 2.39
N ILE A 366 20.60 -12.82 1.74
CA ILE A 366 19.25 -13.01 1.23
C ILE A 366 19.33 -13.21 -0.28
N GLU A 367 19.34 -14.45 -0.72
CA GLU A 367 19.35 -14.79 -2.13
C GLU A 367 18.00 -14.45 -2.78
N TYR A 368 18.04 -14.00 -4.05
CA TYR A 368 16.84 -13.78 -4.85
C TYR A 368 16.17 -15.12 -5.15
N ASN A 369 14.86 -15.21 -4.91
CA ASN A 369 14.08 -16.44 -5.11
C ASN A 369 12.75 -16.16 -5.84
N ALA A 370 11.92 -17.18 -6.08
CA ALA A 370 10.67 -17.03 -6.83
C ALA A 370 9.64 -16.12 -6.15
N ASP A 371 9.65 -16.03 -4.82
CA ASP A 371 8.74 -15.14 -4.08
C ASP A 371 9.10 -13.66 -4.25
N ASP A 372 10.35 -13.36 -4.63
CA ASP A 372 10.81 -12.01 -4.94
C ASP A 372 10.19 -11.47 -6.26
N GLU A 373 9.62 -12.31 -7.10
CA GLU A 373 8.87 -11.86 -8.27
C GLU A 373 7.56 -11.15 -7.91
N GLY A 374 7.06 -11.32 -6.68
CA GLY A 374 5.82 -10.69 -6.20
C GLY A 374 4.61 -11.13 -7.01
N LEU A 375 3.74 -10.19 -7.37
CA LEU A 375 2.51 -10.45 -8.13
C LEU A 375 2.77 -11.15 -9.48
N LYS A 376 3.91 -10.91 -10.13
CA LYS A 376 4.30 -11.60 -11.37
C LYS A 376 4.31 -13.11 -11.20
N GLY A 377 4.79 -13.64 -10.07
CA GLY A 377 4.81 -15.08 -9.79
C GLY A 377 3.42 -15.75 -9.85
N PHE A 378 2.34 -14.94 -9.75
CA PHE A 378 0.95 -15.37 -9.87
C PHE A 378 0.30 -14.93 -11.19
N SER A 379 0.41 -13.64 -11.55
CA SER A 379 -0.23 -13.07 -12.74
C SER A 379 0.42 -13.48 -14.06
N MET A 380 1.67 -13.91 -14.01
CA MET A 380 2.52 -14.23 -15.17
C MET A 380 2.76 -13.05 -16.11
N LYS A 381 2.55 -11.81 -15.65
CA LYS A 381 2.76 -10.59 -16.42
C LYS A 381 4.05 -9.90 -16.01
N ASP A 382 4.87 -9.51 -16.99
CA ASP A 382 6.17 -8.87 -16.73
C ASP A 382 6.03 -7.51 -16.04
N GLU A 383 4.95 -6.78 -16.31
CA GLU A 383 4.64 -5.52 -15.64
C GLU A 383 4.35 -5.66 -14.14
N ASP A 384 4.01 -6.84 -13.65
CA ASP A 384 3.73 -7.11 -12.24
C ASP A 384 4.97 -7.53 -11.43
N LEU A 385 6.16 -7.55 -12.06
CA LEU A 385 7.41 -7.88 -11.38
C LEU A 385 7.66 -6.89 -10.23
N HIS A 386 7.96 -7.43 -9.05
CA HIS A 386 8.22 -6.68 -7.81
C HIS A 386 7.03 -5.88 -7.27
N ARG A 387 5.81 -6.21 -7.71
CA ARG A 387 4.58 -5.70 -7.08
C ARG A 387 4.13 -6.63 -5.98
N TYR A 388 3.82 -6.06 -4.81
CA TYR A 388 3.30 -6.81 -3.68
C TYR A 388 2.00 -6.20 -3.19
N LYS A 389 1.15 -7.02 -2.59
CA LYS A 389 0.03 -6.52 -1.81
C LYS A 389 0.58 -5.61 -0.71
N VAL A 390 0.11 -4.39 -0.66
CA VAL A 390 0.45 -3.46 0.43
C VAL A 390 0.01 -4.09 1.75
N PRO A 391 0.90 -4.34 2.70
CA PRO A 391 0.51 -4.98 3.96
C PRO A 391 -0.37 -4.06 4.80
N VAL A 392 -1.21 -4.65 5.63
CA VAL A 392 -1.92 -3.92 6.68
C VAL A 392 -0.92 -3.39 7.71
N LEU A 393 -1.13 -2.17 8.20
CA LEU A 393 -0.26 -1.59 9.23
C LEU A 393 -0.88 -1.59 10.63
N ARG A 394 -2.14 -2.04 10.77
CA ARG A 394 -2.66 -2.27 12.11
C ARG A 394 -1.84 -3.34 12.80
N ASN A 395 -1.52 -3.11 14.07
CA ASN A 395 -0.63 -3.94 14.89
C ASN A 395 0.82 -4.04 14.40
N VAL A 396 1.24 -3.21 13.43
CA VAL A 396 2.57 -3.30 12.80
C VAL A 396 3.72 -3.20 13.81
N ALA A 397 3.51 -2.53 14.95
CA ALA A 397 4.50 -2.45 16.04
C ALA A 397 4.82 -3.83 16.66
N LEU A 398 3.93 -4.81 16.49
CA LEU A 398 4.04 -6.17 17.05
C LEU A 398 4.55 -7.21 16.05
N THR A 399 4.78 -6.86 14.78
CA THR A 399 4.96 -7.85 13.70
C THR A 399 6.34 -7.79 13.04
N ALA A 400 7.37 -7.44 13.81
CA ALA A 400 8.74 -7.61 13.34
C ALA A 400 9.05 -9.11 13.10
N PRO A 401 9.90 -9.44 12.10
CA PRO A 401 10.60 -8.55 11.16
C PRO A 401 9.70 -8.04 10.02
N TYR A 402 10.19 -7.03 9.29
CA TYR A 402 9.40 -6.31 8.28
C TYR A 402 9.84 -6.63 6.86
N PHE A 403 8.99 -6.30 5.88
CA PHE A 403 9.01 -6.63 4.47
C PHE A 403 8.71 -8.11 4.19
N HIS A 404 8.46 -8.40 2.90
CA HIS A 404 8.10 -9.76 2.48
C HIS A 404 9.20 -10.79 2.77
N ASP A 405 10.43 -10.37 2.86
CA ASP A 405 11.61 -11.21 3.10
C ASP A 405 12.19 -11.08 4.52
N GLY A 406 11.54 -10.31 5.41
CA GLY A 406 11.99 -10.10 6.78
C GLY A 406 13.32 -9.36 6.90
N SER A 407 13.68 -8.51 5.92
CA SER A 407 14.98 -7.83 5.86
C SER A 407 15.22 -6.82 6.99
N PHE A 408 14.18 -6.29 7.61
CA PHE A 408 14.29 -5.22 8.61
C PHE A 408 13.75 -5.65 9.95
N GLN A 409 14.56 -5.47 10.99
CA GLN A 409 14.22 -5.90 12.36
C GLN A 409 13.46 -4.83 13.14
N THR A 410 13.52 -3.57 12.72
CA THR A 410 12.89 -2.46 13.43
C THR A 410 12.00 -1.62 12.50
N LEU A 411 10.96 -0.99 13.07
CA LEU A 411 10.12 -0.04 12.33
C LEU A 411 10.92 1.13 11.78
N ASP A 412 11.94 1.60 12.50
CA ASP A 412 12.81 2.69 12.04
C ASP A 412 13.53 2.32 10.74
N GLU A 413 14.05 1.11 10.64
CA GLU A 413 14.70 0.60 9.42
C GLU A 413 13.69 0.45 8.28
N ALA A 414 12.52 -0.15 8.56
CA ALA A 414 11.46 -0.34 7.57
C ALA A 414 10.95 1.01 7.01
N VAL A 415 10.71 2.01 7.87
CA VAL A 415 10.29 3.35 7.45
C VAL A 415 11.38 4.06 6.64
N LYS A 416 12.66 3.90 6.99
CA LYS A 416 13.79 4.43 6.20
C LYS A 416 13.86 3.77 4.81
N ALA A 417 13.66 2.46 4.75
CA ALA A 417 13.63 1.69 3.51
C ALA A 417 12.46 2.13 2.60
N MET A 418 11.24 2.25 3.14
CA MET A 418 10.10 2.80 2.41
C MET A 418 10.40 4.20 1.86
N GLY A 419 11.01 5.06 2.67
CA GLY A 419 11.47 6.38 2.20
C GLY A 419 12.41 6.29 1.00
N ARG A 420 13.38 5.39 1.04
CA ARG A 420 14.40 5.22 0.00
C ARG A 420 13.84 4.64 -1.28
N TYR A 421 13.17 3.49 -1.21
CA TYR A 421 12.79 2.69 -2.37
C TYR A 421 11.46 3.10 -2.98
N GLU A 422 10.47 3.46 -2.14
CA GLU A 422 9.12 3.82 -2.58
C GLU A 422 8.96 5.32 -2.87
N LEU A 423 9.66 6.17 -2.13
CA LEU A 423 9.48 7.63 -2.20
C LEU A 423 10.68 8.36 -2.82
N GLY A 424 11.81 7.67 -3.02
CA GLY A 424 13.07 8.28 -3.50
C GLY A 424 13.60 9.36 -2.55
N LYS A 425 13.37 9.23 -1.24
CA LYS A 425 13.70 10.23 -0.22
C LYS A 425 14.52 9.59 0.91
N SER A 426 15.53 10.31 1.37
CA SER A 426 16.16 10.03 2.65
C SER A 426 15.38 10.76 3.75
N LEU A 427 14.55 10.02 4.50
CA LEU A 427 13.85 10.56 5.65
C LEU A 427 14.84 10.86 6.79
N SER A 428 14.70 12.00 7.44
CA SER A 428 15.50 12.32 8.63
C SER A 428 15.09 11.44 9.81
N ASP A 429 16.01 11.20 10.76
CA ASP A 429 15.70 10.44 11.99
C ASP A 429 14.52 11.03 12.77
N LYS A 430 14.34 12.35 12.70
CA LYS A 430 13.18 13.02 13.28
C LYS A 430 11.87 12.64 12.58
N GLU A 431 11.84 12.59 11.25
CA GLU A 431 10.64 12.18 10.49
C GLU A 431 10.34 10.71 10.73
N VAL A 432 11.36 9.86 10.71
CA VAL A 432 11.24 8.44 11.05
C VAL A 432 10.64 8.26 12.44
N GLY A 433 11.21 8.87 13.47
CA GLY A 433 10.71 8.77 14.84
C GLY A 433 9.28 9.30 15.02
N LEU A 434 8.86 10.32 14.25
CA LEU A 434 7.48 10.80 14.24
C LEU A 434 6.56 9.74 13.61
N ILE A 435 6.91 9.20 12.44
CA ILE A 435 6.11 8.19 11.75
C ILE A 435 6.00 6.93 12.62
N VAL A 436 7.09 6.44 13.21
CA VAL A 436 7.08 5.28 14.12
C VAL A 436 6.21 5.56 15.36
N SER A 437 6.25 6.76 15.92
CA SER A 437 5.34 7.14 17.03
C SER A 437 3.87 7.02 16.63
N PHE A 438 3.51 7.38 15.38
CA PHE A 438 2.17 7.18 14.86
C PHE A 438 1.85 5.70 14.67
N LEU A 439 2.74 4.92 14.05
CA LEU A 439 2.53 3.49 13.79
C LEU A 439 2.25 2.70 15.09
N ASN A 440 2.88 3.07 16.20
CA ASN A 440 2.62 2.50 17.52
C ASN A 440 1.20 2.78 18.06
N THR A 441 0.45 3.70 17.47
CA THR A 441 -0.94 3.97 17.86
C THR A 441 -1.96 3.07 17.15
N LEU A 442 -1.50 2.24 16.21
CA LEU A 442 -2.34 1.39 15.35
C LEU A 442 -2.64 0.01 15.96
N THR A 443 -2.12 -0.29 17.15
CA THR A 443 -2.42 -1.53 17.88
C THR A 443 -3.83 -1.42 18.46
N GLY A 444 -4.71 -2.32 18.02
CA GLY A 444 -6.09 -2.37 18.46
C GLY A 444 -6.34 -3.51 19.46
N ALA A 445 -7.59 -3.76 19.80
CA ALA A 445 -7.99 -4.77 20.76
C ALA A 445 -8.56 -6.02 20.07
N ASN A 446 -8.14 -7.19 20.57
CA ASN A 446 -8.75 -8.48 20.22
C ASN A 446 -8.58 -9.44 21.41
N PRO A 447 -9.53 -10.35 21.70
CA PRO A 447 -9.43 -11.29 22.83
C PRO A 447 -8.19 -12.19 22.81
N HIS A 448 -7.66 -12.48 21.64
CA HIS A 448 -6.45 -13.31 21.47
C HIS A 448 -5.15 -12.50 21.50
N LEU A 449 -5.22 -11.17 21.38
CA LEU A 449 -4.04 -10.29 21.37
C LEU A 449 -3.73 -9.83 22.80
N ILE A 450 -2.58 -10.21 23.32
CA ILE A 450 -2.09 -9.73 24.63
C ILE A 450 -1.28 -8.46 24.35
N ALA A 451 -1.90 -7.30 24.53
CA ALA A 451 -1.14 -6.06 24.54
C ALA A 451 -0.27 -6.02 25.80
N GLU A 452 1.04 -5.90 25.67
CA GLU A 452 1.89 -5.55 26.80
C GLU A 452 1.48 -4.16 27.30
N GLU A 453 1.17 -4.05 28.62
CA GLU A 453 0.81 -2.79 29.30
C GLU A 453 1.99 -1.80 29.38
#